data_dc471a6806ff94d11d6775b68e9941db
#
_entry.id   dc471a6806ff94d11d6775b68e9941db
#
_cell.length_a   1.000
_cell.length_b   1.000
_cell.length_c   1.000
_cell.angle_alpha   90.00
_cell.angle_beta   90.00
_cell.angle_gamma   90.00
#
_symmetry.space_group_name_H-M   'P 1'
#
loop_
_entity.id
_entity.type
_entity.pdbx_description
1 polymer ?
#
loop_
_entity_poly.entity_id
_entity_poly.type
_entity_poly.pdbx_seq_one_letter_code
_entity_poly.pdbx_strand_id
1 'polypeptide(L)' 'MLQFLTIVLDNFCNCNGLEVASADDLLYDADNTLSKYQKDWLTQYIKVWDVIINEED' A
#
# COMPACT_ATOMS: atom_id res chain seq x y z
N MET A 1 -14.10 6.50 -2.86
CA MET A 1 -12.96 6.55 -1.93
C MET A 1 -12.05 5.34 -2.05
N LEU A 2 -12.60 4.13 -2.11
CA LEU A 2 -11.79 2.93 -2.29
C LEU A 2 -11.04 2.92 -3.62
N GLN A 3 -11.66 3.44 -4.68
CA GLN A 3 -11.00 3.56 -5.98
C GLN A 3 -9.81 4.51 -5.92
N PHE A 4 -9.92 5.59 -5.14
CA PHE A 4 -8.82 6.53 -4.97
C PHE A 4 -7.61 5.85 -4.34
N LEU A 5 -7.83 5.04 -3.31
CA LEU A 5 -6.76 4.32 -2.64
C LEU A 5 -6.08 3.32 -3.58
N THR A 6 -6.87 2.65 -4.41
CA THR A 6 -6.32 1.73 -5.41
C THR A 6 -5.41 2.46 -6.39
N ILE A 7 -5.83 3.63 -6.87
CA ILE A 7 -5.03 4.44 -7.80
C ILE A 7 -3.74 4.89 -7.12
N VAL A 8 -3.80 5.31 -5.87
CA VAL A 8 -2.61 5.73 -5.11
C VAL A 8 -1.61 4.60 -5.01
N LEU A 9 -2.07 3.40 -4.68
CA LEU A 9 -1.20 2.23 -4.57
C LEU A 9 -0.60 1.85 -5.91
N ASP A 10 -1.40 1.87 -6.98
CA ASP A 10 -0.91 1.59 -8.33
C ASP A 10 0.21 2.57 -8.71
N ASN A 11 0.01 3.85 -8.46
CA ASN A 11 1.02 4.86 -8.75
C ASN A 11 2.30 4.63 -7.95
N PHE A 12 2.16 4.28 -6.68
CA PHE A 12 3.31 3.97 -5.83
C PHE A 12 4.11 2.79 -6.41
N CYS A 13 3.42 1.71 -6.77
CA CYS A 13 4.07 0.54 -7.35
C CYS A 13 4.80 0.88 -8.64
N ASN A 14 4.14 1.63 -9.53
CA ASN A 14 4.74 2.01 -10.81
C ASN A 14 5.97 2.90 -10.62
N CYS A 15 5.91 3.85 -9.70
CA CYS A 15 7.02 4.76 -9.43
C CYS A 15 8.21 4.05 -8.79
N ASN A 16 7.96 2.95 -8.08
CA ASN A 16 9.01 2.22 -7.35
C ASN A 16 9.44 0.93 -8.05
N GLY A 17 8.91 0.67 -9.24
CA GLY A 17 9.27 -0.53 -10.00
C GLY A 17 8.77 -1.82 -9.36
N LEU A 18 7.69 -1.76 -8.61
CA LEU A 18 7.08 -2.92 -7.96
C LEU A 18 5.91 -3.44 -8.78
N GLU A 19 5.66 -4.75 -8.70
CA GLU A 19 4.45 -5.31 -9.29
C GLU A 19 3.23 -4.82 -8.51
N VAL A 20 2.16 -4.50 -9.23
CA VAL A 20 0.93 -4.07 -8.59
C VAL A 20 0.31 -5.24 -7.84
N ALA A 21 0.15 -5.08 -6.53
CA ALA A 21 -0.40 -6.09 -5.64
C ALA A 21 -1.03 -5.37 -4.45
N SER A 22 -1.67 -6.10 -3.54
CA SER A 22 -2.20 -5.48 -2.34
C SER A 22 -1.07 -5.01 -1.44
N ALA A 23 -1.35 -4.01 -0.59
CA ALA A 23 -0.32 -3.46 0.30
C ALA A 23 0.23 -4.52 1.24
N ASP A 24 -0.62 -5.41 1.74
CA ASP A 24 -0.17 -6.51 2.60
C ASP A 24 0.78 -7.44 1.87
N ASP A 25 0.43 -7.81 0.64
CA ASP A 25 1.29 -8.68 -0.16
C ASP A 25 2.65 -8.04 -0.41
N LEU A 26 2.67 -6.75 -0.73
CA LEU A 26 3.92 -6.04 -0.97
C LEU A 26 4.77 -5.96 0.30
N LEU A 27 4.14 -5.67 1.43
CA LEU A 27 4.85 -5.45 2.68
C LEU A 27 5.45 -6.74 3.24
N TYR A 28 4.74 -7.85 3.10
CA TYR A 28 5.15 -9.13 3.69
C TYR A 28 5.76 -10.11 2.69
N ASP A 29 5.95 -9.68 1.43
CA ASP A 29 6.56 -10.54 0.42
C ASP A 29 8.06 -10.66 0.68
N ALA A 30 8.52 -11.89 0.95
CA ALA A 30 9.92 -12.16 1.22
C ALA A 30 10.82 -11.92 0.00
N ASP A 31 10.26 -11.99 -1.21
CA ASP A 31 11.00 -11.77 -2.44
C ASP A 31 11.22 -10.29 -2.75
N ASN A 32 10.45 -9.41 -2.13
CA ASN A 32 10.60 -7.97 -2.32
C ASN A 32 11.55 -7.39 -1.27
N THR A 33 12.62 -6.76 -1.75
CA THR A 33 13.55 -6.05 -0.88
C THR A 33 13.13 -4.58 -0.83
N LEU A 34 12.31 -4.24 0.16
CA LEU A 34 11.79 -2.87 0.30
C LEU A 34 12.75 -2.03 1.13
N SER A 35 12.90 -0.75 0.72
CA SER A 35 13.61 0.22 1.54
C SER A 35 12.76 0.62 2.75
N LYS A 36 13.40 1.28 3.72
CA LYS A 36 12.67 1.79 4.89
C LYS A 36 11.54 2.73 4.45
N TYR A 37 11.80 3.60 3.48
CA TYR A 37 10.81 4.52 2.96
C TYR A 37 9.60 3.76 2.40
N GLN A 38 9.85 2.72 1.61
CA GLN A 38 8.79 1.94 1.00
C GLN A 38 7.95 1.21 2.06
N LYS A 39 8.61 0.65 3.06
CA LYS A 39 7.91 -0.03 4.17
C LYS A 39 7.06 0.95 4.96
N ASP A 40 7.60 2.12 5.26
CA ASP A 40 6.86 3.16 5.99
C ASP A 40 5.65 3.62 5.20
N TRP A 41 5.81 3.81 3.88
CA TRP A 41 4.71 4.24 3.03
C TRP A 41 3.58 3.21 3.04
N LEU A 42 3.91 1.93 2.88
CA LEU A 42 2.90 0.87 2.87
C LEU A 42 2.22 0.73 4.23
N THR A 43 2.96 0.89 5.31
CA THR A 43 2.40 0.86 6.65
C THR A 43 1.38 1.98 6.85
N GLN A 44 1.69 3.19 6.40
CA GLN A 44 0.75 4.31 6.48
C GLN A 44 -0.47 4.07 5.59
N TYR A 45 -0.26 3.51 4.41
CA TYR A 45 -1.36 3.19 3.50
C TYR A 45 -2.35 2.22 4.16
N ILE A 46 -1.85 1.18 4.82
CA ILE A 46 -2.70 0.22 5.51
C ILE A 46 -3.48 0.89 6.65
N LYS A 47 -2.84 1.80 7.37
CA LYS A 47 -3.52 2.54 8.45
C LYS A 47 -4.66 3.40 7.90
N VAL A 48 -4.47 4.03 6.76
CA VAL A 48 -5.52 4.82 6.12
C VAL A 48 -6.72 3.94 5.76
N TRP A 49 -6.47 2.74 5.23
CA TRP A 49 -7.52 1.78 4.94
C TRP A 49 -8.31 1.43 6.20
N ASP A 50 -7.62 1.15 7.30
CA ASP A 50 -8.27 0.81 8.56
C ASP A 50 -9.17 1.93 9.05
N VAL A 51 -8.69 3.16 8.96
CA VAL A 51 -9.49 4.33 9.38
C VAL A 51 -10.76 4.45 8.55
N ILE A 52 -10.63 4.30 7.23
CA ILE A 52 -11.78 4.41 6.32
C ILE A 52 -12.79 3.31 6.58
N ILE A 53 -12.35 2.07 6.75
CA ILE A 53 -13.23 0.94 7.01
C ILE A 53 -13.96 1.14 8.35
N ASN A 54 -13.25 1.59 9.37
CA ASN A 54 -13.86 1.82 10.68
C ASN A 54 -14.86 2.97 10.68
N GLU A 55 -14.62 4.00 9.87
CA GLU A 55 -15.51 5.15 9.80
C GLU A 55 -16.84 4.83 9.08
N GLU A 56 -16.85 3.81 8.23
CA GLU A 56 -18.07 3.44 7.52
C GLU A 56 -19.09 2.73 8.41
N ASP A 57 -18.70 2.32 9.57
CA ASP A 57 -19.62 1.75 10.56
C ASP A 57 -20.30 2.87 11.34
#